data_db50e54dacc16e55e77ebba956a0016c
#
_entry.id   db50e54dacc16e55e77ebba956a0016c
#
_cell.length_a   1.000
_cell.length_b   1.000
_cell.length_c   1.000
_cell.angle_alpha   90.00
_cell.angle_beta   90.00
_cell.angle_gamma   90.00
#
_symmetry.space_group_name_H-M   'P 1'
#
loop_
_entity.id
_entity.type
_entity.pdbx_description
1 polymer ?
#
loop_
_entity_poly.entity_id
_entity_poly.type
_entity_poly.pdbx_seq_one_letter_code
_entity_poly.pdbx_strand_id
1 'polypeptide(L)'
;METLSYEKRIELGNLVPALGQFKVMEKIPQYQQCEVHNLVEAPAEVPETLRHVVFNIERGQTLHETIDFLNMCPDLKNMDIIYANELDDGAVRSGNCNVAYEIAKSIGMNYAYGLEFIELVNPEDNKGFHGNALFSRWPIRWAKVVHMPEQYNWYYDRQKRIGARVAIVCSLDIGGREVGAVSVHLENRADSEGREAQMAVVYDEIKRSFAPDTPVMIGGDLNTNTFDGNDIPGFTKLFNDPERLSKHMEHVEQYERVLPQAEENGFSYREFSSIEGTRRKPMPGGKSMLLKLDWLMARGMECVDHGTISTETKDCTWAEPGSALAKFTGPELSDHNACWADCRFAK
;
A
#
# COMPACT_ATOMS: atom_id res chain seq x y z
N MET A 1 -12.18 -4.60 -13.63
CA MET A 1 -13.47 -3.94 -13.23
C MET A 1 -14.09 -3.22 -14.41
N GLU A 2 -15.44 -3.17 -14.50
CA GLU A 2 -16.16 -2.42 -15.55
C GLU A 2 -15.91 -0.92 -15.44
N THR A 3 -15.84 -0.26 -16.60
CA THR A 3 -15.60 1.18 -16.68
C THR A 3 -16.87 1.96 -16.30
N LEU A 4 -16.70 3.05 -15.56
CA LEU A 4 -17.73 4.07 -15.35
C LEU A 4 -17.37 5.30 -16.19
N SER A 5 -18.28 5.75 -17.07
CA SER A 5 -18.04 6.97 -17.83
C SER A 5 -17.87 8.18 -16.91
N TYR A 6 -17.19 9.22 -17.38
CA TYR A 6 -16.99 10.43 -16.59
C TYR A 6 -18.31 11.03 -16.12
N GLU A 7 -19.32 11.10 -17.00
CA GLU A 7 -20.65 11.61 -16.66
C GLU A 7 -21.29 10.78 -15.54
N LYS A 8 -21.12 9.45 -15.58
CA LYS A 8 -21.65 8.56 -14.53
C LYS A 8 -20.92 8.75 -13.22
N ARG A 9 -19.59 8.95 -13.24
CA ARG A 9 -18.80 9.27 -12.04
C ARG A 9 -19.28 10.58 -11.40
N ILE A 10 -19.51 11.63 -12.21
CA ILE A 10 -20.02 12.92 -11.74
C ILE A 10 -21.46 12.80 -11.21
N GLU A 11 -22.35 12.06 -11.90
CA GLU A 11 -23.71 11.78 -11.41
C GLU A 11 -23.68 11.17 -10.01
N LEU A 12 -22.86 10.11 -9.82
CA LEU A 12 -22.70 9.43 -8.53
C LEU A 12 -22.09 10.37 -7.48
N GLY A 13 -21.06 11.12 -7.84
CA GLY A 13 -20.42 12.09 -6.94
C GLY A 13 -21.39 13.14 -6.42
N ASN A 14 -22.29 13.62 -7.27
CA ASN A 14 -23.30 14.61 -6.88
C ASN A 14 -24.33 14.07 -5.86
N LEU A 15 -24.36 12.77 -5.60
CA LEU A 15 -25.18 12.19 -4.54
C LEU A 15 -24.51 12.25 -3.16
N VAL A 16 -23.18 12.40 -3.10
CA VAL A 16 -22.43 12.37 -1.84
C VAL A 16 -22.91 13.40 -0.82
N PRO A 17 -23.18 14.67 -1.17
CA PRO A 17 -23.67 15.65 -0.20
C PRO A 17 -25.00 15.27 0.47
N ALA A 18 -25.86 14.54 -0.23
CA ALA A 18 -27.18 14.15 0.26
C ALA A 18 -27.19 12.80 0.98
N LEU A 19 -26.37 11.85 0.52
CA LEU A 19 -26.41 10.46 0.99
C LEU A 19 -25.22 10.09 1.88
N GLY A 20 -24.09 10.77 1.76
CA GLY A 20 -22.79 10.39 2.33
C GLY A 20 -22.04 9.38 1.44
N GLN A 21 -20.72 9.28 1.66
CA GLN A 21 -19.81 8.45 0.86
C GLN A 21 -20.25 6.98 0.80
N PHE A 22 -20.45 6.34 1.95
CA PHE A 22 -20.75 4.91 2.00
C PHE A 22 -22.05 4.54 1.27
N LYS A 23 -23.08 5.38 1.40
CA LYS A 23 -24.36 5.15 0.68
C LYS A 23 -24.22 5.30 -0.85
N VAL A 24 -23.27 6.10 -1.29
CA VAL A 24 -22.95 6.20 -2.72
C VAL A 24 -22.12 5.00 -3.16
N MET A 25 -21.12 4.58 -2.37
CA MET A 25 -20.30 3.39 -2.62
C MET A 25 -21.15 2.11 -2.73
N GLU A 26 -22.18 1.96 -1.89
CA GLU A 26 -23.15 0.83 -1.97
C GLU A 26 -23.83 0.72 -3.34
N LYS A 27 -23.93 1.82 -4.10
CA LYS A 27 -24.54 1.86 -5.44
C LYS A 27 -23.55 1.57 -6.58
N ILE A 28 -22.28 1.38 -6.25
CA ILE A 28 -21.18 1.19 -7.18
C ILE A 28 -20.61 -0.22 -6.99
N PRO A 29 -20.98 -1.19 -7.88
CA PRO A 29 -20.57 -2.59 -7.71
C PRO A 29 -19.06 -2.79 -7.59
N GLN A 30 -18.26 -1.93 -8.21
CA GLN A 30 -16.80 -2.00 -8.21
C GLN A 30 -16.20 -1.94 -6.78
N TYR A 31 -16.84 -1.24 -5.85
CA TYR A 31 -16.40 -1.20 -4.45
C TYR A 31 -16.62 -2.50 -3.69
N GLN A 32 -17.49 -3.37 -4.18
CA GLN A 32 -17.80 -4.66 -3.56
C GLN A 32 -16.96 -5.80 -4.15
N GLN A 33 -16.12 -5.50 -5.14
CA GLN A 33 -15.35 -6.48 -5.88
C GLN A 33 -13.87 -6.37 -5.54
N CYS A 34 -13.21 -7.53 -5.38
CA CYS A 34 -11.77 -7.64 -5.45
C CYS A 34 -11.43 -8.40 -6.73
N GLU A 35 -10.67 -7.79 -7.64
CA GLU A 35 -10.18 -8.50 -8.82
C GLU A 35 -9.08 -9.46 -8.41
N VAL A 36 -9.16 -10.70 -8.86
CA VAL A 36 -8.12 -11.72 -8.65
C VAL A 36 -7.72 -12.28 -10.00
N HIS A 37 -6.43 -12.25 -10.29
CA HIS A 37 -5.86 -12.77 -11.52
C HIS A 37 -4.64 -13.65 -11.20
N ASN A 38 -4.82 -14.96 -11.36
CA ASN A 38 -3.71 -15.92 -11.30
C ASN A 38 -3.11 -16.03 -12.71
N LEU A 39 -2.05 -15.27 -12.96
CA LEU A 39 -1.38 -15.14 -14.27
C LEU A 39 -0.25 -16.15 -14.45
N VAL A 40 0.28 -16.67 -13.36
CA VAL A 40 1.42 -17.59 -13.34
C VAL A 40 1.13 -18.81 -12.48
N GLU A 41 1.80 -19.91 -12.78
CA GLU A 41 1.77 -21.12 -11.97
C GLU A 41 2.60 -20.93 -10.69
N ALA A 42 2.26 -21.69 -9.64
CA ALA A 42 3.03 -21.70 -8.42
C ALA A 42 4.46 -22.15 -8.65
N PRO A 43 5.46 -21.62 -7.92
CA PRO A 43 6.80 -22.19 -7.88
C PRO A 43 6.78 -23.67 -7.51
N ALA A 44 7.68 -24.46 -8.11
CA ALA A 44 7.77 -25.91 -7.87
C ALA A 44 8.14 -26.27 -6.42
N GLU A 45 8.90 -25.38 -5.76
CA GLU A 45 9.39 -25.56 -4.39
C GLU A 45 9.11 -24.31 -3.56
N VAL A 46 8.78 -24.51 -2.29
CA VAL A 46 8.66 -23.42 -1.31
C VAL A 46 10.06 -23.12 -0.79
N PRO A 47 10.57 -21.90 -0.94
CA PRO A 47 11.88 -21.54 -0.40
C PRO A 47 11.87 -21.56 1.15
N GLU A 48 13.05 -21.64 1.75
CA GLU A 48 13.19 -21.59 3.22
C GLU A 48 12.67 -20.27 3.80
N THR A 49 12.87 -19.18 3.06
CA THR A 49 12.38 -17.85 3.42
C THR A 49 11.55 -17.28 2.26
N LEU A 50 10.51 -16.54 2.62
CA LEU A 50 9.65 -15.80 1.70
C LEU A 50 9.97 -14.31 1.84
N ARG A 51 10.27 -13.64 0.72
CA ARG A 51 10.50 -12.19 0.70
C ARG A 51 9.20 -11.44 0.52
N HIS A 52 8.83 -10.69 1.54
CA HIS A 52 7.69 -9.78 1.56
C HIS A 52 8.17 -8.35 1.31
N VAL A 53 7.45 -7.60 0.48
CA VAL A 53 7.79 -6.22 0.11
C VAL A 53 6.57 -5.32 0.32
N VAL A 54 6.74 -4.15 0.92
CA VAL A 54 5.75 -3.07 0.94
C VAL A 54 6.22 -1.95 0.04
N PHE A 55 5.34 -1.46 -0.83
CA PHE A 55 5.66 -0.34 -1.68
C PHE A 55 4.41 0.49 -2.05
N ASN A 56 4.35 1.73 -1.55
CA ASN A 56 3.45 2.74 -2.08
C ASN A 56 4.09 3.31 -3.35
N ILE A 57 3.48 3.09 -4.51
CA ILE A 57 4.05 3.40 -5.83
C ILE A 57 3.61 4.75 -6.40
N GLU A 58 3.03 5.61 -5.57
CA GLU A 58 2.59 6.95 -5.97
C GLU A 58 1.78 6.95 -7.27
N ARG A 59 0.68 6.15 -7.28
CA ARG A 59 -0.29 6.04 -8.39
C ARG A 59 0.24 5.34 -9.65
N GLY A 60 1.50 4.91 -9.66
CA GLY A 60 2.14 4.35 -10.86
C GLY A 60 2.45 5.40 -11.92
N GLN A 61 2.74 6.65 -11.53
CA GLN A 61 3.10 7.72 -12.44
C GLN A 61 4.42 7.45 -13.17
N THR A 62 5.31 6.70 -12.55
CA THR A 62 6.60 6.24 -13.08
C THR A 62 6.55 4.73 -13.37
N LEU A 63 5.49 4.26 -14.05
CA LEU A 63 5.19 2.82 -14.18
C LEU A 63 6.36 2.01 -14.77
N HIS A 64 6.95 2.48 -15.87
CA HIS A 64 8.02 1.73 -16.54
C HIS A 64 9.30 1.68 -15.72
N GLU A 65 9.63 2.78 -15.05
CA GLU A 65 10.76 2.89 -14.14
C GLU A 65 10.55 2.05 -12.88
N THR A 66 9.32 2.03 -12.36
CA THR A 66 8.92 1.17 -11.24
C THR A 66 9.01 -0.32 -11.60
N ILE A 67 8.61 -0.71 -12.81
CA ILE A 67 8.78 -2.09 -13.32
C ILE A 67 10.27 -2.46 -13.40
N ASP A 68 11.11 -1.56 -13.92
CA ASP A 68 12.56 -1.77 -13.98
C ASP A 68 13.15 -1.89 -12.55
N PHE A 69 12.71 -1.04 -11.63
CA PHE A 69 13.10 -1.09 -10.21
C PHE A 69 12.78 -2.46 -9.60
N LEU A 70 11.55 -2.95 -9.75
CA LEU A 70 11.13 -4.24 -9.21
C LEU A 70 11.88 -5.43 -9.83
N ASN A 71 12.25 -5.36 -11.11
CA ASN A 71 12.95 -6.44 -11.81
C ASN A 71 14.47 -6.44 -11.61
N MET A 72 15.09 -5.27 -11.44
CA MET A 72 16.54 -5.12 -11.48
C MET A 72 17.17 -4.87 -10.11
N CYS A 73 16.41 -4.33 -9.15
CA CYS A 73 16.95 -4.02 -7.83
C CYS A 73 17.48 -5.30 -7.15
N PRO A 74 18.78 -5.34 -6.75
CA PRO A 74 19.36 -6.53 -6.15
C PRO A 74 18.64 -7.00 -4.88
N ASP A 75 18.16 -6.04 -4.07
CA ASP A 75 17.47 -6.31 -2.81
C ASP A 75 16.01 -6.77 -3.00
N LEU A 76 15.43 -6.61 -4.21
CA LEU A 76 14.09 -7.12 -4.56
C LEU A 76 14.14 -8.45 -5.31
N LYS A 77 15.34 -8.95 -5.60
CA LYS A 77 15.50 -10.23 -6.27
C LYS A 77 14.82 -11.34 -5.47
N ASN A 78 14.00 -12.15 -6.16
CA ASN A 78 13.22 -13.25 -5.56
C ASN A 78 12.14 -12.80 -4.57
N MET A 79 11.60 -11.59 -4.70
CA MET A 79 10.41 -11.20 -3.93
C MET A 79 9.27 -12.17 -4.21
N ASP A 80 8.55 -12.56 -3.15
CA ASP A 80 7.46 -13.53 -3.22
C ASP A 80 6.08 -12.88 -3.13
N ILE A 81 5.97 -11.85 -2.29
CA ILE A 81 4.69 -11.15 -2.05
C ILE A 81 4.96 -9.64 -1.96
N ILE A 82 4.14 -8.83 -2.65
CA ILE A 82 4.21 -7.37 -2.60
C ILE A 82 2.86 -6.82 -2.12
N TYR A 83 2.90 -6.00 -1.09
CA TYR A 83 1.80 -5.19 -0.57
C TYR A 83 1.93 -3.80 -1.17
N ALA A 84 1.15 -3.51 -2.20
CA ALA A 84 1.29 -2.27 -2.94
C ALA A 84 0.11 -1.32 -2.68
N ASN A 85 0.44 -0.05 -2.48
CA ASN A 85 -0.52 1.00 -2.28
C ASN A 85 -0.44 2.04 -3.40
N GLU A 86 -1.55 2.75 -3.62
CA GLU A 86 -1.69 3.78 -4.64
C GLU A 86 -1.41 3.27 -6.06
N LEU A 87 -2.29 2.43 -6.59
CA LEU A 87 -2.26 1.97 -7.98
C LEU A 87 -3.47 2.50 -8.73
N ASP A 88 -3.25 3.20 -9.83
CA ASP A 88 -4.33 3.65 -10.71
C ASP A 88 -4.76 2.55 -11.69
N ASP A 89 -6.05 2.57 -12.06
CA ASP A 89 -6.57 1.84 -13.22
C ASP A 89 -7.36 2.82 -14.09
N GLY A 90 -6.79 3.14 -15.26
CA GLY A 90 -7.38 4.03 -16.24
C GLY A 90 -7.42 5.50 -15.81
N ALA A 91 -6.34 6.01 -15.22
CA ALA A 91 -6.13 7.44 -14.98
C ALA A 91 -5.06 8.01 -15.93
N VAL A 92 -5.26 9.20 -16.45
CA VAL A 92 -4.34 9.86 -17.40
C VAL A 92 -2.95 10.02 -16.80
N ARG A 93 -2.85 10.36 -15.52
CA ARG A 93 -1.57 10.58 -14.82
C ARG A 93 -0.66 9.33 -14.79
N SER A 94 -1.24 8.15 -14.98
CA SER A 94 -0.54 6.86 -15.07
C SER A 94 -0.70 6.21 -16.46
N GLY A 95 -0.96 7.00 -17.51
CA GLY A 95 -1.03 6.55 -18.90
C GLY A 95 -2.33 5.84 -19.28
N ASN A 96 -3.40 6.01 -18.51
CA ASN A 96 -4.71 5.36 -18.75
C ASN A 96 -4.67 3.83 -18.85
N CYS A 97 -3.68 3.19 -18.20
CA CYS A 97 -3.55 1.72 -18.14
C CYS A 97 -4.00 1.17 -16.78
N ASN A 98 -4.08 -0.15 -16.69
CA ASN A 98 -4.23 -0.86 -15.43
C ASN A 98 -2.84 -1.12 -14.84
N VAL A 99 -2.40 -0.27 -13.92
CA VAL A 99 -1.06 -0.29 -13.32
C VAL A 99 -0.78 -1.65 -12.65
N ALA A 100 -1.75 -2.20 -11.91
CA ALA A 100 -1.58 -3.50 -11.25
C ALA A 100 -1.35 -4.64 -12.26
N TYR A 101 -2.11 -4.67 -13.35
CA TYR A 101 -1.94 -5.67 -14.41
C TYR A 101 -0.57 -5.56 -15.10
N GLU A 102 -0.15 -4.33 -15.47
CA GLU A 102 1.13 -4.12 -16.15
C GLU A 102 2.32 -4.51 -15.27
N ILE A 103 2.28 -4.18 -13.99
CA ILE A 103 3.29 -4.63 -13.02
C ILE A 103 3.26 -6.16 -12.93
N ALA A 104 2.12 -6.78 -12.60
CA ALA A 104 1.99 -8.23 -12.40
C ALA A 104 2.53 -9.03 -13.59
N LYS A 105 2.15 -8.62 -14.81
CA LYS A 105 2.61 -9.22 -16.06
C LYS A 105 4.13 -9.10 -16.26
N SER A 106 4.69 -7.93 -15.94
CA SER A 106 6.09 -7.63 -16.17
C SER A 106 7.03 -8.31 -15.17
N ILE A 107 6.58 -8.49 -13.92
CA ILE A 107 7.37 -9.17 -12.88
C ILE A 107 7.02 -10.66 -12.73
N GLY A 108 6.05 -11.18 -13.51
CA GLY A 108 5.64 -12.59 -13.47
C GLY A 108 4.97 -12.99 -12.17
N MET A 109 3.94 -12.24 -11.74
CA MET A 109 3.19 -12.52 -10.50
C MET A 109 1.67 -12.57 -10.75
N ASN A 110 0.97 -13.25 -9.86
CA ASN A 110 -0.47 -13.15 -9.66
C ASN A 110 -0.79 -11.84 -8.93
N TYR A 111 -2.02 -11.33 -9.04
CA TYR A 111 -2.40 -10.15 -8.27
C TYR A 111 -3.87 -10.16 -7.86
N ALA A 112 -4.15 -9.46 -6.76
CA ALA A 112 -5.47 -9.01 -6.35
C ALA A 112 -5.48 -7.47 -6.33
N TYR A 113 -6.58 -6.85 -6.80
CA TYR A 113 -6.75 -5.40 -6.81
C TYR A 113 -8.11 -5.01 -6.22
N GLY A 114 -8.11 -4.03 -5.32
CA GLY A 114 -9.30 -3.47 -4.71
C GLY A 114 -9.38 -1.96 -4.90
N LEU A 115 -10.58 -1.49 -5.29
CA LEU A 115 -10.86 -0.07 -5.51
C LEU A 115 -10.95 0.67 -4.17
N GLU A 116 -10.21 1.78 -4.06
CA GLU A 116 -10.22 2.69 -2.92
C GLU A 116 -10.97 3.98 -3.25
N PHE A 117 -10.67 4.58 -4.41
CA PHE A 117 -11.28 5.84 -4.86
C PHE A 117 -11.64 5.83 -6.34
N ILE A 118 -12.69 6.59 -6.67
CA ILE A 118 -13.03 6.98 -8.04
C ILE A 118 -12.78 8.48 -8.18
N GLU A 119 -11.88 8.85 -9.07
CA GLU A 119 -11.50 10.23 -9.35
C GLU A 119 -12.60 10.96 -10.13
N LEU A 120 -12.89 12.21 -9.73
CA LEU A 120 -13.95 13.03 -10.33
C LEU A 120 -13.43 14.27 -11.06
N VAL A 121 -12.12 14.48 -11.09
CA VAL A 121 -11.54 15.75 -11.56
C VAL A 121 -11.25 15.73 -13.04
N ASN A 122 -10.76 14.62 -13.59
CA ASN A 122 -10.28 14.56 -14.96
C ASN A 122 -11.25 13.81 -15.88
N PRO A 123 -11.85 14.49 -16.89
CA PRO A 123 -12.76 13.85 -17.86
C PRO A 123 -12.03 12.92 -18.84
N GLU A 124 -10.71 13.02 -18.98
CA GLU A 124 -9.92 12.19 -19.89
C GLU A 124 -9.50 10.86 -19.26
N ASP A 125 -9.76 10.65 -17.98
CA ASP A 125 -9.53 9.36 -17.32
C ASP A 125 -10.49 8.30 -17.90
N ASN A 126 -9.93 7.19 -18.39
CA ASN A 126 -10.71 6.08 -18.95
C ASN A 126 -11.63 5.44 -17.90
N LYS A 127 -11.11 5.22 -16.68
CA LYS A 127 -11.87 4.72 -15.53
C LYS A 127 -11.78 5.66 -14.34
N GLY A 128 -10.63 6.31 -14.13
CA GLY A 128 -10.36 7.15 -12.97
C GLY A 128 -10.39 6.37 -11.66
N PHE A 129 -10.00 5.08 -11.67
CA PHE A 129 -9.93 4.23 -10.49
C PHE A 129 -8.56 4.35 -9.84
N HIS A 130 -8.56 4.35 -8.52
CA HIS A 130 -7.38 4.38 -7.68
C HIS A 130 -7.55 3.38 -6.54
N GLY A 131 -6.58 2.51 -6.33
CA GLY A 131 -6.74 1.44 -5.35
C GLY A 131 -5.43 0.88 -4.84
N ASN A 132 -5.53 -0.27 -4.19
CA ASN A 132 -4.40 -1.01 -3.66
C ASN A 132 -4.33 -2.38 -4.34
N ALA A 133 -3.15 -3.01 -4.29
CA ALA A 133 -2.94 -4.35 -4.83
C ALA A 133 -2.13 -5.22 -3.87
N LEU A 134 -2.26 -6.52 -4.06
CA LEU A 134 -1.36 -7.52 -3.52
C LEU A 134 -0.86 -8.36 -4.69
N PHE A 135 0.47 -8.47 -4.84
CA PHE A 135 1.08 -9.36 -5.83
C PHE A 135 1.67 -10.58 -5.14
N SER A 136 1.59 -11.74 -5.79
CA SER A 136 2.07 -12.99 -5.23
C SER A 136 2.63 -13.91 -6.31
N ARG A 137 3.77 -14.54 -6.06
CA ARG A 137 4.25 -15.68 -6.88
C ARG A 137 3.39 -16.92 -6.69
N TRP A 138 2.62 -16.95 -5.61
CA TRP A 138 1.76 -18.07 -5.21
C TRP A 138 0.32 -17.82 -5.64
N PRO A 139 -0.46 -18.87 -5.93
CA PRO A 139 -1.87 -18.71 -6.28
C PRO A 139 -2.66 -18.01 -5.18
N ILE A 140 -3.52 -17.09 -5.59
CA ILE A 140 -4.50 -16.44 -4.72
C ILE A 140 -5.76 -17.27 -4.75
N ARG A 141 -6.10 -17.92 -3.62
CA ARG A 141 -7.30 -18.76 -3.49
C ARG A 141 -8.57 -17.93 -3.50
N TRP A 142 -8.54 -16.83 -2.77
CA TRP A 142 -9.59 -15.82 -2.72
C TRP A 142 -9.01 -14.48 -2.23
N ALA A 143 -9.70 -13.40 -2.58
CA ALA A 143 -9.43 -12.09 -2.04
C ALA A 143 -10.74 -11.33 -1.80
N LYS A 144 -10.72 -10.40 -0.85
CA LYS A 144 -11.83 -9.50 -0.56
C LYS A 144 -11.35 -8.10 -0.18
N VAL A 145 -12.19 -7.11 -0.47
CA VAL A 145 -12.01 -5.73 -0.03
C VAL A 145 -12.67 -5.55 1.34
N VAL A 146 -11.98 -4.89 2.26
CA VAL A 146 -12.47 -4.51 3.58
C VAL A 146 -12.56 -3.00 3.63
N HIS A 147 -13.77 -2.46 3.69
CA HIS A 147 -13.99 -1.03 3.83
C HIS A 147 -13.73 -0.59 5.26
N MET A 148 -12.90 0.44 5.43
CA MET A 148 -12.56 1.01 6.72
C MET A 148 -13.46 2.20 7.07
N PRO A 149 -13.61 2.55 8.37
CA PRO A 149 -14.33 3.75 8.79
C PRO A 149 -13.79 5.01 8.10
N GLU A 150 -14.71 5.85 7.61
CA GLU A 150 -14.34 7.15 7.03
C GLU A 150 -13.74 8.05 8.12
N GLN A 151 -12.52 8.52 7.89
CA GLN A 151 -11.85 9.50 8.74
C GLN A 151 -11.75 10.86 8.05
N TYR A 152 -11.87 10.88 6.71
CA TYR A 152 -11.84 12.08 5.90
C TYR A 152 -12.72 11.91 4.66
N ASN A 153 -13.54 12.92 4.36
CA ASN A 153 -14.42 12.89 3.19
C ASN A 153 -13.75 13.53 1.97
N TRP A 154 -13.14 12.69 1.14
CA TRP A 154 -12.39 13.11 -0.04
C TRP A 154 -13.22 13.78 -1.12
N TYR A 155 -14.57 13.70 -1.07
CA TYR A 155 -15.43 14.44 -2.00
C TYR A 155 -15.28 15.96 -1.85
N TYR A 156 -14.94 16.44 -0.67
CA TYR A 156 -14.75 17.87 -0.39
C TYR A 156 -13.29 18.32 -0.50
N ASP A 157 -12.38 17.42 -0.85
CA ASP A 157 -10.98 17.75 -1.08
C ASP A 157 -10.78 18.44 -2.45
N ARG A 158 -9.64 19.10 -2.63
CA ARG A 158 -9.23 19.66 -3.92
C ARG A 158 -9.12 18.57 -4.98
N GLN A 159 -8.63 17.40 -4.63
CA GLN A 159 -8.64 16.18 -5.44
C GLN A 159 -9.93 15.41 -5.15
N LYS A 160 -11.03 15.93 -5.69
CA LYS A 160 -12.36 15.39 -5.44
C LYS A 160 -12.50 13.95 -5.93
N ARG A 161 -12.96 13.04 -5.03
CA ARG A 161 -13.18 11.63 -5.34
C ARG A 161 -14.26 11.01 -4.46
N ILE A 162 -14.88 9.93 -4.97
CA ILE A 162 -15.75 9.06 -4.19
C ILE A 162 -14.87 7.94 -3.62
N GLY A 163 -15.10 7.52 -2.39
CA GLY A 163 -14.43 6.38 -1.79
C GLY A 163 -13.93 6.64 -0.39
N ALA A 164 -13.37 5.60 0.19
CA ALA A 164 -12.73 5.58 1.50
C ALA A 164 -11.61 4.55 1.51
N ARG A 165 -10.75 4.60 2.51
CA ARG A 165 -9.64 3.65 2.67
C ARG A 165 -10.12 2.22 2.75
N VAL A 166 -9.35 1.31 2.14
CA VAL A 166 -9.64 -0.12 2.11
C VAL A 166 -8.39 -0.95 2.44
N ALA A 167 -8.62 -2.15 2.96
CA ALA A 167 -7.63 -3.22 2.96
C ALA A 167 -8.04 -4.30 1.97
N ILE A 168 -7.05 -5.02 1.42
CA ILE A 168 -7.24 -6.21 0.62
C ILE A 168 -6.78 -7.41 1.44
N VAL A 169 -7.69 -8.31 1.74
CA VAL A 169 -7.41 -9.55 2.47
C VAL A 169 -7.38 -10.70 1.49
N CYS A 170 -6.24 -11.38 1.38
CA CYS A 170 -6.02 -12.50 0.48
C CYS A 170 -5.68 -13.78 1.24
N SER A 171 -6.19 -14.92 0.75
CA SER A 171 -5.69 -16.26 1.10
C SER A 171 -4.80 -16.75 -0.03
N LEU A 172 -3.55 -17.06 0.28
CA LEU A 172 -2.56 -17.60 -0.64
C LEU A 172 -2.38 -19.10 -0.43
N ASP A 173 -2.08 -19.82 -1.52
CA ASP A 173 -1.67 -21.22 -1.49
C ASP A 173 -0.14 -21.33 -1.59
N ILE A 174 0.55 -21.40 -0.46
CA ILE A 174 2.01 -21.55 -0.45
C ILE A 174 2.38 -23.00 -0.21
N GLY A 175 2.60 -23.75 -1.28
CA GLY A 175 2.95 -25.16 -1.22
C GLY A 175 1.90 -26.03 -0.52
N GLY A 176 0.64 -25.75 -0.69
CA GLY A 176 -0.49 -26.42 -0.04
C GLY A 176 -0.88 -25.85 1.33
N ARG A 177 -0.07 -24.95 1.90
CA ARG A 177 -0.39 -24.25 3.15
C ARG A 177 -1.19 -22.98 2.86
N GLU A 178 -2.25 -22.76 3.63
CA GLU A 178 -2.96 -21.47 3.62
C GLU A 178 -2.15 -20.41 4.38
N VAL A 179 -1.96 -19.24 3.73
CA VAL A 179 -1.30 -18.08 4.31
C VAL A 179 -2.15 -16.85 4.04
N GLY A 180 -2.46 -16.09 5.08
CA GLY A 180 -3.13 -14.81 4.96
C GLY A 180 -2.12 -13.71 4.56
N ALA A 181 -2.50 -12.89 3.57
CA ALA A 181 -1.73 -11.72 3.17
C ALA A 181 -2.67 -10.51 3.06
N VAL A 182 -2.35 -9.41 3.74
CA VAL A 182 -3.25 -8.26 3.86
C VAL A 182 -2.52 -6.99 3.46
N SER A 183 -2.94 -6.36 2.35
CA SER A 183 -2.46 -5.04 1.93
C SER A 183 -3.33 -3.95 2.53
N VAL A 184 -2.73 -3.02 3.25
CA VAL A 184 -3.44 -1.96 4.01
C VAL A 184 -2.94 -0.60 3.57
N HIS A 185 -3.87 0.36 3.42
CA HIS A 185 -3.55 1.78 3.26
C HIS A 185 -4.44 2.61 4.18
N LEU A 186 -3.88 3.12 5.28
CA LEU A 186 -4.63 3.90 6.26
C LEU A 186 -4.75 5.37 5.86
N GLU A 187 -5.64 6.11 6.53
CA GLU A 187 -5.93 7.49 6.20
C GLU A 187 -4.85 8.45 6.72
N ASN A 188 -4.28 9.24 5.81
CA ASN A 188 -3.28 10.26 6.14
C ASN A 188 -3.89 11.58 6.70
N ARG A 189 -5.22 11.74 6.57
CA ARG A 189 -6.02 12.85 7.11
C ARG A 189 -6.70 12.49 8.44
N ALA A 190 -6.20 11.47 9.11
CA ALA A 190 -6.66 11.03 10.42
C ALA A 190 -5.61 11.27 11.48
N ASP A 191 -6.03 11.27 12.73
CA ASP A 191 -5.16 11.11 13.88
C ASP A 191 -4.88 9.62 14.17
N SER A 192 -4.13 9.35 15.22
CA SER A 192 -3.78 8.01 15.65
C SER A 192 -5.01 7.17 16.06
N GLU A 193 -6.03 7.78 16.68
CA GLU A 193 -7.27 7.09 17.08
C GLU A 193 -8.09 6.68 15.85
N GLY A 194 -8.16 7.55 14.84
CA GLY A 194 -8.83 7.24 13.57
C GLY A 194 -8.17 6.09 12.83
N ARG A 195 -6.84 6.03 12.78
CA ARG A 195 -6.10 4.91 12.18
C ARG A 195 -6.25 3.62 12.98
N GLU A 196 -6.27 3.68 14.32
CA GLU A 196 -6.57 2.54 15.19
C GLU A 196 -7.96 1.97 14.88
N ALA A 197 -8.98 2.84 14.75
CA ALA A 197 -10.33 2.41 14.38
C ALA A 197 -10.39 1.75 13.00
N GLN A 198 -9.59 2.20 12.03
CA GLN A 198 -9.46 1.56 10.73
C GLN A 198 -8.82 0.17 10.83
N MET A 199 -7.73 0.03 11.58
CA MET A 199 -7.09 -1.29 11.77
C MET A 199 -7.95 -2.27 12.57
N ALA A 200 -8.79 -1.81 13.49
CA ALA A 200 -9.70 -2.69 14.24
C ALA A 200 -10.59 -3.52 13.28
N VAL A 201 -11.13 -2.89 12.23
CA VAL A 201 -11.96 -3.58 11.23
C VAL A 201 -11.14 -4.61 10.44
N VAL A 202 -9.87 -4.32 10.16
CA VAL A 202 -8.97 -5.25 9.47
C VAL A 202 -8.69 -6.47 10.34
N TYR A 203 -8.37 -6.29 11.63
CA TYR A 203 -8.15 -7.40 12.55
C TYR A 203 -9.42 -8.25 12.75
N ASP A 204 -10.60 -7.63 12.81
CA ASP A 204 -11.86 -8.35 12.89
C ASP A 204 -12.11 -9.21 11.63
N GLU A 205 -11.75 -8.71 10.45
CA GLU A 205 -11.87 -9.50 9.22
C GLU A 205 -10.85 -10.64 9.18
N ILE A 206 -9.62 -10.42 9.63
CA ILE A 206 -8.61 -11.48 9.75
C ILE A 206 -9.11 -12.61 10.68
N LYS A 207 -9.68 -12.26 11.83
CA LYS A 207 -10.24 -13.24 12.78
C LYS A 207 -11.41 -14.04 12.19
N ARG A 208 -12.22 -13.42 11.32
CA ARG A 208 -13.34 -14.10 10.63
C ARG A 208 -12.87 -14.98 9.49
N SER A 209 -11.78 -14.62 8.83
CA SER A 209 -11.33 -15.24 7.58
C SER A 209 -10.32 -16.36 7.78
N PHE A 210 -9.53 -16.32 8.85
CA PHE A 210 -8.43 -17.27 9.08
C PHE A 210 -8.51 -17.91 10.46
N ALA A 211 -8.10 -19.18 10.52
CA ALA A 211 -7.94 -19.87 11.80
C ALA A 211 -6.85 -19.17 12.65
N PRO A 212 -6.91 -19.30 13.99
CA PRO A 212 -5.95 -18.63 14.89
C PRO A 212 -4.48 -18.99 14.64
N ASP A 213 -4.21 -20.20 14.14
CA ASP A 213 -2.90 -20.75 13.81
C ASP A 213 -2.48 -20.51 12.34
N THR A 214 -3.36 -19.96 11.50
CA THR A 214 -2.98 -19.57 10.14
C THR A 214 -1.95 -18.44 10.18
N PRO A 215 -0.79 -18.60 9.54
CA PRO A 215 0.16 -17.52 9.38
C PRO A 215 -0.46 -16.36 8.59
N VAL A 216 -0.31 -15.15 9.08
CA VAL A 216 -0.81 -13.94 8.40
C VAL A 216 0.25 -12.86 8.43
N MET A 217 0.50 -12.25 7.26
CA MET A 217 1.32 -11.05 7.11
C MET A 217 0.44 -9.87 6.72
N ILE A 218 0.63 -8.74 7.37
CA ILE A 218 0.03 -7.44 7.03
C ILE A 218 1.15 -6.54 6.55
N GLY A 219 0.95 -5.88 5.41
CA GLY A 219 1.90 -4.88 4.90
C GLY A 219 1.18 -3.69 4.29
N GLY A 220 1.80 -2.52 4.33
CA GLY A 220 1.29 -1.33 3.65
C GLY A 220 1.69 -0.01 4.29
N ASP A 221 1.17 1.06 3.71
CA ASP A 221 1.29 2.42 4.20
C ASP A 221 0.26 2.66 5.32
N LEU A 222 0.73 2.61 6.57
CA LEU A 222 -0.10 2.83 7.74
C LEU A 222 -0.24 4.32 8.10
N ASN A 223 0.39 5.22 7.36
CA ASN A 223 0.35 6.66 7.57
C ASN A 223 0.60 7.09 9.04
N THR A 224 1.57 6.47 9.70
CA THR A 224 1.91 6.65 11.11
C THR A 224 2.54 8.02 11.41
N ASN A 225 1.76 9.08 11.18
CA ASN A 225 2.22 10.48 11.28
C ASN A 225 1.98 11.12 12.66
N THR A 226 1.17 10.53 13.54
CA THR A 226 0.69 11.10 14.82
C THR A 226 -0.39 12.17 14.68
N PHE A 227 -0.44 12.88 13.56
CA PHE A 227 -1.36 13.99 13.29
C PHE A 227 -1.77 13.99 11.81
N ASP A 228 -2.81 14.75 11.47
CA ASP A 228 -3.27 14.92 10.09
C ASP A 228 -2.11 15.31 9.16
N GLY A 229 -2.00 14.65 8.03
CA GLY A 229 -0.97 14.89 7.02
C GLY A 229 -0.90 16.34 6.49
N ASN A 230 -1.92 17.16 6.76
CA ASN A 230 -1.97 18.60 6.47
C ASN A 230 -1.52 19.49 7.64
N ASP A 231 -1.18 18.96 8.79
CA ASP A 231 -0.68 19.77 9.90
C ASP A 231 0.73 20.30 9.62
N ILE A 232 0.82 21.27 8.70
CA ILE A 232 2.07 21.90 8.32
C ILE A 232 2.81 22.52 9.51
N PRO A 233 2.15 23.22 10.48
CA PRO A 233 2.81 23.71 11.68
C PRO A 233 3.43 22.59 12.52
N GLY A 234 2.75 21.46 12.72
CA GLY A 234 3.26 20.31 13.45
C GLY A 234 4.47 19.69 12.77
N PHE A 235 4.39 19.45 11.47
CA PHE A 235 5.51 18.95 10.67
C PHE A 235 6.71 19.92 10.67
N THR A 236 6.45 21.23 10.58
CA THR A 236 7.54 22.24 10.62
C THR A 236 8.27 22.22 11.97
N LYS A 237 7.56 22.07 13.08
CA LYS A 237 8.17 21.92 14.41
C LYS A 237 9.05 20.67 14.50
N LEU A 238 8.54 19.55 13.99
CA LEU A 238 9.28 18.28 13.99
C LEU A 238 10.53 18.38 13.12
N PHE A 239 10.41 18.95 11.91
CA PHE A 239 11.52 19.13 10.97
C PHE A 239 12.65 20.01 11.51
N ASN A 240 12.32 21.05 12.28
CA ASN A 240 13.28 21.98 12.86
C ASN A 240 13.92 21.50 14.18
N ASP A 241 13.54 20.31 14.66
CA ASP A 241 14.07 19.67 15.87
C ASP A 241 14.58 18.26 15.54
N PRO A 242 15.85 18.12 15.10
CA PRO A 242 16.41 16.83 14.71
C PRO A 242 16.41 15.77 15.81
N GLU A 243 16.58 16.16 17.08
CA GLU A 243 16.53 15.22 18.21
C GLU A 243 15.12 14.67 18.40
N ARG A 244 14.11 15.54 18.33
CA ARG A 244 12.72 15.15 18.39
C ARG A 244 12.31 14.29 17.19
N LEU A 245 12.79 14.62 15.99
CA LEU A 245 12.54 13.81 14.78
C LEU A 245 13.14 12.40 14.93
N SER A 246 14.39 12.28 15.39
CA SER A 246 15.02 10.98 15.64
C SER A 246 14.19 10.13 16.61
N LYS A 247 13.83 10.69 17.76
CA LYS A 247 12.97 10.00 18.74
C LYS A 247 11.60 9.62 18.19
N HIS A 248 11.02 10.49 17.37
CA HIS A 248 9.74 10.21 16.69
C HIS A 248 9.84 9.03 15.74
N MET A 249 10.96 8.89 15.03
CA MET A 249 11.23 7.77 14.15
C MET A 249 11.55 6.47 14.89
N GLU A 250 12.29 6.56 16.00
CA GLU A 250 12.71 5.40 16.79
C GLU A 250 11.57 4.80 17.64
N HIS A 251 10.60 5.63 18.02
CA HIS A 251 9.54 5.28 18.98
C HIS A 251 8.15 5.63 18.46
N VAL A 252 7.84 5.23 17.23
CA VAL A 252 6.55 5.49 16.59
C VAL A 252 5.38 4.94 17.42
N GLU A 253 5.57 3.83 18.13
CA GLU A 253 4.59 3.21 19.03
C GLU A 253 4.14 4.10 20.20
N GLN A 254 4.92 5.13 20.52
CA GLN A 254 4.52 6.09 21.58
C GLN A 254 3.49 7.11 21.09
N TYR A 255 3.34 7.25 19.78
CA TYR A 255 2.49 8.25 19.14
C TYR A 255 1.37 7.61 18.29
N GLU A 256 1.58 6.39 17.80
CA GLU A 256 0.66 5.70 16.90
C GLU A 256 0.11 4.43 17.56
N ARG A 257 -1.19 4.43 17.80
CA ARG A 257 -1.91 3.35 18.51
C ARG A 257 -2.00 2.07 17.69
N VAL A 258 -1.88 2.16 16.36
CA VAL A 258 -1.92 0.99 15.46
C VAL A 258 -0.81 -0.02 15.75
N LEU A 259 0.34 0.41 16.28
CA LEU A 259 1.46 -0.48 16.58
C LEU A 259 1.25 -1.28 17.88
N PRO A 260 0.92 -0.67 19.05
CA PRO A 260 0.47 -1.42 20.21
C PRO A 260 -0.74 -2.31 19.90
N GLN A 261 -1.72 -1.82 19.13
CA GLN A 261 -2.89 -2.60 18.72
C GLN A 261 -2.50 -3.85 17.91
N ALA A 262 -1.42 -3.80 17.11
CA ALA A 262 -0.91 -4.98 16.42
C ALA A 262 -0.48 -6.07 17.41
N GLU A 263 0.31 -5.72 18.43
CA GLU A 263 0.75 -6.64 19.47
C GLU A 263 -0.44 -7.23 20.26
N GLU A 264 -1.45 -6.42 20.59
CA GLU A 264 -2.69 -6.86 21.23
C GLU A 264 -3.49 -7.89 20.40
N ASN A 265 -3.35 -7.82 19.07
CA ASN A 265 -3.96 -8.75 18.12
C ASN A 265 -3.04 -9.93 17.73
N GLY A 266 -1.88 -10.07 18.38
CA GLY A 266 -0.94 -11.17 18.19
C GLY A 266 -0.03 -11.01 16.97
N PHE A 267 0.18 -9.79 16.49
CA PHE A 267 1.10 -9.48 15.39
C PHE A 267 2.37 -8.82 15.93
N SER A 268 3.53 -9.35 15.58
CA SER A 268 4.82 -8.68 15.77
C SER A 268 5.10 -7.75 14.58
N TYR A 269 5.68 -6.58 14.84
CA TYR A 269 6.09 -5.62 13.81
C TYR A 269 7.55 -5.21 13.94
N ARG A 270 8.12 -5.23 15.16
CA ARG A 270 9.46 -4.70 15.46
C ARG A 270 10.56 -5.44 14.69
N GLU A 271 10.42 -6.74 14.56
CA GLU A 271 11.38 -7.60 13.87
C GLU A 271 11.21 -7.60 12.35
N PHE A 272 10.07 -7.09 11.86
CA PHE A 272 9.72 -7.13 10.44
C PHE A 272 9.93 -5.79 9.73
N SER A 273 10.31 -4.76 10.43
CA SER A 273 10.43 -3.41 9.87
C SER A 273 11.62 -2.67 10.43
N SER A 274 12.44 -2.11 9.54
CA SER A 274 13.47 -1.13 9.89
C SER A 274 12.85 0.13 10.50
N ILE A 275 13.59 0.83 11.36
CA ILE A 275 13.25 2.16 11.86
C ILE A 275 13.53 3.28 10.84
N GLU A 276 14.13 2.95 9.71
CA GLU A 276 14.44 3.92 8.66
C GLU A 276 13.17 4.55 8.09
N GLY A 277 13.28 5.84 7.76
CA GLY A 277 12.17 6.56 7.15
C GLY A 277 11.81 6.02 5.77
N THR A 278 10.51 5.90 5.54
CA THR A 278 10.01 5.32 4.30
C THR A 278 9.34 6.35 3.40
N ARG A 279 8.88 7.48 3.95
CA ARG A 279 8.24 8.52 3.14
C ARG A 279 9.01 9.85 3.21
N ARG A 280 9.27 10.42 2.05
CA ARG A 280 9.85 11.75 1.88
C ARG A 280 8.74 12.80 1.82
N LYS A 281 8.52 13.52 2.94
CA LYS A 281 7.58 14.64 2.97
C LYS A 281 8.27 15.92 2.53
N PRO A 282 7.79 16.59 1.47
CA PRO A 282 8.34 17.87 1.05
C PRO A 282 8.24 18.94 2.14
N MET A 283 9.32 19.65 2.37
CA MET A 283 9.43 20.72 3.36
C MET A 283 9.89 22.03 2.70
N PRO A 284 9.69 23.21 3.33
CA PRO A 284 10.15 24.48 2.78
C PRO A 284 11.64 24.48 2.46
N GLY A 285 12.01 25.21 1.39
CA GLY A 285 13.41 25.35 0.96
C GLY A 285 13.95 24.19 0.15
N GLY A 286 13.08 23.38 -0.48
CA GLY A 286 13.48 22.24 -1.33
C GLY A 286 14.07 21.07 -0.56
N LYS A 287 13.82 21.01 0.74
CA LYS A 287 14.22 19.89 1.61
C LYS A 287 13.10 18.88 1.70
N SER A 288 13.40 17.69 2.21
CA SER A 288 12.42 16.67 2.58
C SER A 288 12.67 16.18 4.00
N MET A 289 11.60 15.74 4.65
CA MET A 289 11.64 15.06 5.94
C MET A 289 11.26 13.60 5.73
N LEU A 290 12.09 12.68 6.20
CA LEU A 290 11.76 11.26 6.20
C LEU A 290 10.88 10.92 7.40
N LEU A 291 9.83 10.16 7.16
CA LEU A 291 8.92 9.62 8.18
C LEU A 291 8.78 8.11 8.00
N LYS A 292 8.59 7.37 9.07
CA LYS A 292 8.32 5.93 9.04
C LYS A 292 6.81 5.69 8.93
N LEU A 293 6.31 5.37 7.73
CA LEU A 293 4.90 5.16 7.45
C LEU A 293 4.56 3.74 7.00
N ASP A 294 5.50 3.09 6.33
CA ASP A 294 5.30 1.78 5.71
C ASP A 294 5.80 0.68 6.63
N TRP A 295 4.98 -0.34 6.85
CA TRP A 295 5.21 -1.37 7.85
C TRP A 295 4.91 -2.77 7.31
N LEU A 296 5.66 -3.74 7.84
CA LEU A 296 5.34 -5.16 7.79
C LEU A 296 5.10 -5.65 9.22
N MET A 297 4.09 -6.50 9.41
CA MET A 297 3.81 -7.14 10.68
C MET A 297 3.21 -8.53 10.47
N ALA A 298 3.55 -9.47 11.33
CA ALA A 298 3.18 -10.87 11.13
C ALA A 298 2.71 -11.58 12.38
N ARG A 299 1.89 -12.60 12.14
CA ARG A 299 1.51 -13.65 13.08
C ARG A 299 1.88 -15.00 12.49
N GLY A 300 2.48 -15.90 13.28
CA GLY A 300 2.86 -17.25 12.84
C GLY A 300 4.03 -17.30 11.85
N MET A 301 4.83 -16.24 11.79
CA MET A 301 6.05 -16.15 10.99
C MET A 301 7.19 -15.57 11.84
N GLU A 302 8.42 -15.88 11.48
CA GLU A 302 9.65 -15.33 12.06
C GLU A 302 10.38 -14.52 11.00
N CYS A 303 10.86 -13.34 11.34
CA CYS A 303 11.71 -12.54 10.47
C CYS A 303 13.15 -13.06 10.55
N VAL A 304 13.79 -13.18 9.39
CA VAL A 304 15.21 -13.57 9.25
C VAL A 304 16.07 -12.36 8.97
N ASP A 305 15.59 -11.47 8.10
CA ASP A 305 16.26 -10.23 7.70
C ASP A 305 15.23 -9.22 7.18
N HIS A 306 15.55 -7.94 7.23
CA HIS A 306 14.66 -6.88 6.76
C HIS A 306 15.45 -5.62 6.39
N GLY A 307 14.83 -4.75 5.60
CA GLY A 307 15.47 -3.50 5.19
C GLY A 307 14.55 -2.53 4.48
N THR A 308 15.14 -1.39 4.15
CA THR A 308 14.51 -0.31 3.38
C THR A 308 15.34 -0.03 2.14
N ILE A 309 14.68 0.16 1.00
CA ILE A 309 15.31 0.42 -0.29
C ILE A 309 14.90 1.81 -0.76
N SER A 310 15.89 2.66 -1.02
CA SER A 310 15.66 3.99 -1.57
C SER A 310 15.08 3.91 -2.98
N THR A 311 14.08 4.73 -3.23
CA THR A 311 13.50 4.96 -4.56
C THR A 311 13.97 6.26 -5.20
N GLU A 312 14.94 6.96 -4.59
CA GLU A 312 15.60 8.10 -5.20
C GLU A 312 16.46 7.62 -6.38
N THR A 313 16.31 8.26 -7.54
CA THR A 313 16.98 7.85 -8.78
C THR A 313 18.51 7.79 -8.65
N LYS A 314 19.09 8.69 -7.84
CA LYS A 314 20.55 8.71 -7.58
C LYS A 314 21.08 7.43 -6.94
N ASP A 315 20.23 6.67 -6.24
CA ASP A 315 20.60 5.44 -5.53
C ASP A 315 20.40 4.19 -6.42
N CYS A 316 19.69 4.32 -7.56
CA CYS A 316 19.43 3.24 -8.50
C CYS A 316 20.62 3.00 -9.45
N THR A 317 21.85 2.98 -8.94
CA THR A 317 23.10 2.85 -9.73
C THR A 317 23.27 1.53 -10.43
N TRP A 318 22.48 0.53 -10.07
CA TRP A 318 22.42 -0.82 -10.66
C TRP A 318 21.49 -0.91 -11.86
N ALA A 319 20.77 0.18 -12.24
CA ALA A 319 19.86 0.18 -13.39
C ALA A 319 20.63 -0.14 -14.68
N GLU A 320 20.11 -1.10 -15.45
CA GLU A 320 20.76 -1.52 -16.70
C GLU A 320 20.76 -0.42 -17.76
N PRO A 321 21.88 -0.20 -18.48
CA PRO A 321 21.95 0.79 -19.55
C PRO A 321 20.87 0.54 -20.61
N GLY A 322 20.08 1.57 -20.89
CA GLY A 322 19.00 1.49 -21.89
C GLY A 322 17.60 1.24 -21.32
N SER A 323 17.48 0.82 -20.04
CA SER A 323 16.21 0.68 -19.33
C SER A 323 15.49 2.03 -19.22
N ALA A 324 14.20 2.01 -18.88
CA ALA A 324 13.43 3.21 -18.58
C ALA A 324 14.03 3.93 -17.36
N LEU A 325 14.33 3.16 -16.31
CA LEU A 325 14.93 3.67 -15.08
C LEU A 325 16.29 4.36 -15.31
N ALA A 326 17.18 3.78 -16.14
CA ALA A 326 18.47 4.40 -16.46
C ALA A 326 18.36 5.69 -17.28
N LYS A 327 17.24 5.92 -17.96
CA LYS A 327 16.94 7.13 -18.74
C LYS A 327 16.13 8.15 -17.96
N PHE A 328 15.58 7.77 -16.82
CA PHE A 328 14.72 8.62 -16.03
C PHE A 328 15.50 9.78 -15.39
N THR A 329 14.95 10.97 -15.50
CA THR A 329 15.58 12.21 -15.00
C THR A 329 14.87 12.82 -13.79
N GLY A 330 13.76 12.19 -13.36
CA GLY A 330 13.07 12.59 -12.13
C GLY A 330 13.93 12.27 -10.89
N PRO A 331 13.68 12.93 -9.78
CA PRO A 331 14.48 12.74 -8.56
C PRO A 331 14.21 11.40 -7.86
N GLU A 332 13.03 10.85 -8.03
CA GLU A 332 12.55 9.66 -7.33
C GLU A 332 11.46 8.94 -8.12
N LEU A 333 11.28 7.65 -7.88
CA LEU A 333 10.23 6.82 -8.51
C LEU A 333 8.89 6.93 -7.79
N SER A 334 8.95 7.14 -6.49
CA SER A 334 7.83 7.36 -5.58
C SER A 334 8.34 8.23 -4.43
N ASP A 335 7.46 8.98 -3.79
CA ASP A 335 7.76 9.69 -2.53
C ASP A 335 7.88 8.71 -1.33
N HIS A 336 7.71 7.41 -1.58
CA HIS A 336 7.98 6.34 -0.62
C HIS A 336 9.18 5.48 -1.03
N ASN A 337 9.95 5.03 -0.04
CA ASN A 337 10.91 3.95 -0.15
C ASN A 337 10.20 2.61 -0.06
N ALA A 338 10.74 1.56 -0.69
CA ALA A 338 10.24 0.21 -0.51
C ALA A 338 10.80 -0.40 0.78
N CYS A 339 9.98 -1.19 1.49
CA CYS A 339 10.42 -1.97 2.65
C CYS A 339 10.33 -3.45 2.33
N TRP A 340 11.23 -4.27 2.89
CA TRP A 340 11.18 -5.71 2.72
C TRP A 340 11.51 -6.46 4.00
N ALA A 341 11.02 -7.69 4.08
CA ALA A 341 11.41 -8.64 5.12
C ALA A 341 11.47 -10.06 4.53
N ASP A 342 12.52 -10.80 4.87
CA ASP A 342 12.64 -12.24 4.65
C ASP A 342 12.07 -12.99 5.85
N CYS A 343 11.06 -13.80 5.61
CA CYS A 343 10.29 -14.45 6.65
C CYS A 343 10.24 -15.95 6.44
N ARG A 344 10.21 -16.71 7.52
CA ARG A 344 9.93 -18.14 7.51
C ARG A 344 8.74 -18.46 8.41
N PHE A 345 8.10 -19.59 8.18
CA PHE A 345 7.04 -20.04 9.07
C PHE A 345 7.60 -20.34 10.47
N ALA A 346 6.91 -19.86 11.50
CA ALA A 346 7.24 -20.23 12.88
C ALA A 346 7.09 -21.75 13.08
N LYS A 347 7.96 -22.33 13.92
CA LYS A 347 7.99 -23.77 14.20
C LYS A 347 6.86 -24.21 15.12
#